data_1c579314605e183bee006fabe343a1c7
#
_entry.id   1c579314605e183bee006fabe343a1c7
#
_cell.length_a   1.000
_cell.length_b   1.000
_cell.length_c   1.000
_cell.angle_alpha   90.00
_cell.angle_beta   90.00
_cell.angle_gamma   90.00
#
_symmetry.space_group_name_H-M   'P 1'
#
loop_
_entity.id
_entity.type
_entity.pdbx_description
1 polymer ?
#
loop_
_entity_poly.entity_id
_entity_poly.type
_entity_poly.pdbx_seq_one_letter_code
_entity_poly.pdbx_strand_id
1 'polypeptide(L)'
;MRQAQKAMEPAFDQTTERIDSKPMRIDILTLFPEMCDTVLRESIIGRARERGLVELNCRNIRDYTLDKHNRVDDTPYGGGMGMVMQTQPIYDCFQALCGEVGRKPHFIYLSPQGKVLTQNRVRELAEYENLALLCGHYEGVDERVIEELVDE
;
A
#
# COMPACT_ATOMS: atom_id res chain seq x y z
N MET A 1 -54.13 11.36 26.09
CA MET A 1 -52.78 10.90 26.42
C MET A 1 -51.94 10.91 25.15
N ARG A 2 -51.10 11.93 24.95
CA ARG A 2 -50.19 12.04 23.83
C ARG A 2 -48.81 11.67 24.33
N GLN A 3 -48.26 10.50 23.92
CA GLN A 3 -46.88 10.17 24.17
C GLN A 3 -46.01 10.87 23.10
N ALA A 4 -45.07 11.66 23.59
CA ALA A 4 -44.10 12.35 22.81
C ALA A 4 -43.09 11.32 22.19
N GLN A 5 -43.04 11.27 20.87
CA GLN A 5 -41.93 10.65 20.13
C GLN A 5 -40.69 11.53 20.33
N LYS A 6 -39.76 11.05 21.14
CA LYS A 6 -38.45 11.63 21.27
C LYS A 6 -37.66 11.26 19.99
N ALA A 7 -37.48 12.23 19.12
CA ALA A 7 -36.63 12.10 17.95
C ALA A 7 -35.20 11.76 18.42
N MET A 8 -34.72 10.63 17.98
CA MET A 8 -33.34 10.20 18.16
C MET A 8 -32.53 10.97 17.12
N GLU A 9 -31.83 12.01 17.56
CA GLU A 9 -30.83 12.69 16.73
C GLU A 9 -29.74 11.68 16.31
N PRO A 10 -29.34 11.66 15.04
CA PRO A 10 -28.22 10.81 14.64
C PRO A 10 -26.92 11.42 15.17
N ALA A 11 -26.32 10.76 16.17
CA ALA A 11 -24.98 11.03 16.63
C ALA A 11 -23.97 10.58 15.55
N PHE A 12 -23.79 11.40 14.52
CA PHE A 12 -22.69 11.21 13.55
C PHE A 12 -22.33 12.53 12.87
N ASP A 13 -21.54 13.35 13.56
CA ASP A 13 -20.75 14.37 12.87
C ASP A 13 -19.48 14.73 13.65
N GLN A 14 -18.50 13.83 13.61
CA GLN A 14 -17.10 14.17 13.93
C GLN A 14 -16.18 13.92 12.74
N THR A 15 -16.73 13.74 11.54
CA THR A 15 -15.98 13.44 10.32
C THR A 15 -15.77 14.67 9.42
N THR A 16 -16.31 15.83 9.79
CA THR A 16 -16.33 17.01 8.92
C THR A 16 -15.04 17.83 8.96
N GLU A 17 -14.14 17.61 9.95
CA GLU A 17 -12.92 18.41 10.09
C GLU A 17 -11.73 17.93 9.22
N ARG A 18 -11.83 16.78 8.54
CA ARG A 18 -10.77 16.27 7.64
C ARG A 18 -10.96 16.63 6.17
N ILE A 19 -11.99 17.35 5.80
CA ILE A 19 -12.30 17.65 4.38
C ILE A 19 -11.30 18.66 3.78
N ASP A 20 -10.58 19.42 4.60
CA ASP A 20 -9.53 20.37 4.16
C ASP A 20 -8.10 19.80 4.23
N SER A 21 -7.90 18.56 4.66
CA SER A 21 -6.60 17.93 4.69
C SER A 21 -6.32 17.22 3.36
N LYS A 22 -5.05 17.29 2.90
CA LYS A 22 -4.58 16.50 1.75
C LYS A 22 -4.94 15.03 1.96
N PRO A 23 -5.50 14.34 0.95
CA PRO A 23 -5.83 12.93 1.08
C PRO A 23 -4.58 12.11 1.43
N MET A 24 -4.75 11.11 2.31
CA MET A 24 -3.71 10.12 2.55
C MET A 24 -3.40 9.40 1.24
N ARG A 25 -2.12 9.34 0.87
CA ARG A 25 -1.69 8.64 -0.33
C ARG A 25 -1.09 7.28 0.01
N ILE A 26 -1.53 6.23 -0.68
CA ILE A 26 -1.00 4.88 -0.54
C ILE A 26 -0.63 4.37 -1.93
N ASP A 27 0.64 4.07 -2.13
CA ASP A 27 1.16 3.45 -3.35
C ASP A 27 1.42 1.97 -3.10
N ILE A 28 0.89 1.10 -3.97
CA ILE A 28 0.99 -0.35 -3.87
C ILE A 28 1.91 -0.84 -4.98
N LEU A 29 3.11 -1.29 -4.61
CA LEU A 29 4.10 -1.86 -5.52
C LEU A 29 3.80 -3.36 -5.66
N THR A 30 3.43 -3.80 -6.86
CA THR A 30 2.94 -5.16 -7.10
C THR A 30 3.28 -5.63 -8.52
N LEU A 31 3.24 -6.93 -8.75
CA LEU A 31 3.30 -7.51 -10.10
C LEU A 31 1.93 -7.58 -10.80
N PHE A 32 0.85 -7.30 -10.07
CA PHE A 32 -0.53 -7.44 -10.55
C PHE A 32 -1.38 -6.18 -10.24
N PRO A 33 -1.02 -5.01 -10.80
CA PRO A 33 -1.67 -3.75 -10.47
C PRO A 33 -3.17 -3.74 -10.81
N GLU A 34 -3.58 -4.33 -11.91
CA GLU A 34 -4.98 -4.38 -12.33
C GLU A 34 -5.84 -5.18 -11.35
N MET A 35 -5.32 -6.30 -10.85
CA MET A 35 -6.02 -7.12 -9.85
C MET A 35 -6.25 -6.35 -8.55
N CYS A 36 -5.21 -5.66 -8.08
CA CYS A 36 -5.31 -4.83 -6.87
C CYS A 36 -6.28 -3.66 -7.09
N ASP A 37 -6.13 -2.92 -8.18
CA ASP A 37 -6.94 -1.73 -8.44
C ASP A 37 -8.44 -2.08 -8.62
N THR A 38 -8.76 -3.22 -9.26
CA THR A 38 -10.14 -3.69 -9.41
C THR A 38 -10.82 -3.85 -8.06
N VAL A 39 -10.17 -4.51 -7.11
CA VAL A 39 -10.73 -4.72 -5.76
C VAL A 39 -10.83 -3.41 -4.99
N LEU A 40 -9.83 -2.53 -5.12
CA LEU A 40 -9.75 -1.26 -4.41
C LEU A 40 -10.72 -0.18 -4.94
N ARG A 41 -11.40 -0.43 -6.06
CA ARG A 41 -12.48 0.43 -6.58
C ARG A 41 -13.84 0.10 -5.99
N GLU A 42 -13.95 -1.01 -5.27
CA GLU A 42 -15.23 -1.51 -4.78
C GLU A 42 -15.53 -1.05 -3.34
N SER A 43 -16.83 -1.08 -3.00
CA SER A 43 -17.35 -0.97 -1.65
C SER A 43 -16.90 0.29 -0.89
N ILE A 44 -16.42 0.14 0.35
CA ILE A 44 -16.02 1.23 1.25
C ILE A 44 -14.79 1.96 0.73
N ILE A 45 -13.80 1.21 0.20
CA ILE A 45 -12.56 1.78 -0.31
C ILE A 45 -12.84 2.61 -1.58
N GLY A 46 -13.62 2.08 -2.51
CA GLY A 46 -14.03 2.82 -3.71
C GLY A 46 -14.72 4.14 -3.37
N ARG A 47 -15.66 4.12 -2.43
CA ARG A 47 -16.33 5.35 -1.95
C ARG A 47 -15.38 6.34 -1.28
N ALA A 48 -14.38 5.86 -0.56
CA ALA A 48 -13.36 6.74 0.03
C ALA A 48 -12.50 7.42 -1.04
N ARG A 49 -12.12 6.69 -2.10
CA ARG A 49 -11.42 7.25 -3.28
C ARG A 49 -12.26 8.31 -3.99
N GLU A 50 -13.53 8.00 -4.29
CA GLU A 50 -14.47 8.93 -4.94
C GLU A 50 -14.67 10.23 -4.16
N ARG A 51 -14.62 10.14 -2.84
CA ARG A 51 -14.73 11.31 -1.93
C ARG A 51 -13.41 12.05 -1.72
N GLY A 52 -12.32 11.59 -2.33
CA GLY A 52 -10.99 12.19 -2.17
C GLY A 52 -10.40 12.05 -0.75
N LEU A 53 -10.86 11.08 0.05
CA LEU A 53 -10.33 10.83 1.38
C LEU A 53 -9.01 10.06 1.35
N VAL A 54 -8.80 9.27 0.31
CA VAL A 54 -7.59 8.49 0.07
C VAL A 54 -7.25 8.48 -1.41
N GLU A 55 -5.96 8.59 -1.73
CA GLU A 55 -5.40 8.37 -3.06
C GLU A 55 -4.71 7.01 -3.08
N LEU A 56 -5.16 6.10 -3.94
CA LEU A 56 -4.59 4.76 -4.08
C LEU A 56 -4.03 4.57 -5.47
N ASN A 57 -2.76 4.22 -5.56
CA ASN A 57 -2.04 4.01 -6.81
C ASN A 57 -1.41 2.61 -6.82
N CYS A 58 -1.71 1.80 -7.84
CA CYS A 58 -1.08 0.49 -8.02
C CYS A 58 0.03 0.63 -9.07
N ARG A 59 1.28 0.27 -8.68
CA ARG A 59 2.47 0.38 -9.52
C ARG A 59 2.94 -1.00 -9.94
N ASN A 60 3.16 -1.16 -11.24
CA ASN A 60 3.70 -2.40 -11.77
C ASN A 60 5.22 -2.41 -11.63
N ILE A 61 5.75 -3.29 -10.78
CA ILE A 61 7.20 -3.44 -10.59
C ILE A 61 7.89 -3.85 -11.90
N ARG A 62 7.20 -4.57 -12.81
CA ARG A 62 7.77 -5.00 -14.09
C ARG A 62 8.14 -3.83 -15.02
N ASP A 63 7.53 -2.67 -14.86
CA ASP A 63 7.81 -1.51 -15.70
C ASP A 63 9.19 -0.91 -15.42
N TYR A 64 9.84 -1.35 -14.32
CA TYR A 64 11.15 -0.86 -13.87
C TYR A 64 12.28 -1.88 -14.06
N THR A 65 12.00 -3.06 -14.63
CA THR A 65 13.07 -4.03 -14.91
C THR A 65 13.91 -3.62 -16.12
N LEU A 66 15.19 -3.89 -16.07
CA LEU A 66 16.12 -3.70 -17.19
C LEU A 66 16.21 -4.94 -18.09
N ASP A 67 15.53 -6.03 -17.71
CA ASP A 67 15.50 -7.26 -18.50
C ASP A 67 14.58 -7.11 -19.70
N LYS A 68 15.08 -7.46 -20.90
CA LYS A 68 14.35 -7.36 -22.18
C LYS A 68 13.07 -8.22 -22.24
N HIS A 69 12.93 -9.20 -21.35
CA HIS A 69 11.76 -10.07 -21.24
C HIS A 69 10.89 -9.72 -20.04
N ASN A 70 11.12 -8.56 -19.42
CA ASN A 70 10.40 -8.07 -18.23
C ASN A 70 10.45 -9.06 -17.05
N ARG A 71 11.57 -9.79 -16.89
CA ARG A 71 11.78 -10.65 -15.72
C ARG A 71 12.06 -9.80 -14.49
N VAL A 72 11.49 -10.22 -13.38
CA VAL A 72 11.58 -9.55 -12.08
C VAL A 72 11.96 -10.53 -10.96
N ASP A 73 12.29 -11.76 -11.33
CA ASP A 73 12.61 -12.87 -10.45
C ASP A 73 13.98 -13.47 -10.76
N ASP A 74 14.60 -14.06 -9.75
CA ASP A 74 15.91 -14.72 -9.85
C ASP A 74 15.96 -15.93 -8.92
N THR A 75 16.97 -16.78 -9.13
CA THR A 75 17.21 -17.93 -8.28
C THR A 75 17.70 -17.50 -6.90
N PRO A 76 17.20 -18.11 -5.80
CA PRO A 76 17.66 -17.79 -4.46
C PRO A 76 19.16 -18.02 -4.26
N TYR A 77 19.83 -17.16 -3.51
CA TYR A 77 21.22 -17.38 -3.10
C TYR A 77 21.35 -18.69 -2.30
N GLY A 78 22.39 -19.46 -2.61
CA GLY A 78 22.62 -20.76 -1.95
C GLY A 78 21.89 -21.93 -2.58
N GLY A 79 21.12 -21.69 -3.64
CA GLY A 79 20.29 -22.70 -4.30
C GLY A 79 19.02 -23.00 -3.51
N GLY A 80 18.14 -23.73 -4.12
CA GLY A 80 16.81 -24.05 -3.59
C GLY A 80 15.79 -24.11 -4.70
N MET A 81 14.61 -24.65 -4.39
CA MET A 81 13.49 -24.59 -5.32
C MET A 81 12.78 -23.26 -5.18
N GLY A 82 12.25 -22.74 -6.30
CA GLY A 82 11.53 -21.48 -6.34
C GLY A 82 12.36 -20.30 -6.85
N MET A 83 11.75 -19.15 -6.85
CA MET A 83 12.30 -17.88 -7.32
C MET A 83 12.09 -16.80 -6.25
N VAL A 84 12.90 -15.77 -6.27
CA VAL A 84 12.74 -14.58 -5.43
C VAL A 84 12.62 -13.34 -6.30
N MET A 85 11.93 -12.32 -5.82
CA MET A 85 11.84 -11.05 -6.52
C MET A 85 13.19 -10.33 -6.47
N GLN A 86 13.64 -9.86 -7.63
CA GLN A 86 14.91 -9.13 -7.79
C GLN A 86 14.90 -7.78 -7.09
N THR A 87 16.06 -7.37 -6.57
CA THR A 87 16.26 -6.07 -5.93
C THR A 87 16.04 -4.90 -6.88
N GLN A 88 16.64 -4.95 -8.09
CA GLN A 88 16.71 -3.80 -9.00
C GLN A 88 15.32 -3.27 -9.40
N PRO A 89 14.34 -4.07 -9.88
CA PRO A 89 13.05 -3.52 -10.28
C PRO A 89 12.26 -2.91 -9.11
N ILE A 90 12.39 -3.49 -7.92
CA ILE A 90 11.75 -2.97 -6.71
C ILE A 90 12.39 -1.64 -6.30
N TYR A 91 13.72 -1.59 -6.28
CA TYR A 91 14.48 -0.40 -5.95
C TYR A 91 14.11 0.77 -6.88
N ASP A 92 14.16 0.56 -8.19
CA ASP A 92 13.89 1.61 -9.17
C ASP A 92 12.42 2.06 -9.14
N CYS A 93 11.47 1.14 -8.93
CA CYS A 93 10.07 1.46 -8.72
C CYS A 93 9.88 2.35 -7.49
N PHE A 94 10.53 2.01 -6.38
CA PHE A 94 10.46 2.79 -5.14
C PHE A 94 11.15 4.14 -5.25
N GLN A 95 12.32 4.22 -5.91
CA GLN A 95 13.00 5.49 -6.17
C GLN A 95 12.18 6.43 -7.05
N ALA A 96 11.53 5.90 -8.09
CA ALA A 96 10.62 6.68 -8.92
C ALA A 96 9.44 7.23 -8.09
N LEU A 97 8.88 6.44 -7.18
CA LEU A 97 7.85 6.89 -6.24
C LEU A 97 8.37 8.00 -5.32
N CYS A 98 9.57 7.84 -4.74
CA CYS A 98 10.18 8.87 -3.89
C CYS A 98 10.37 10.19 -4.65
N GLY A 99 10.82 10.12 -5.90
CA GLY A 99 10.96 11.29 -6.78
C GLY A 99 9.63 11.99 -7.07
N GLU A 100 8.57 11.23 -7.32
CA GLU A 100 7.22 11.75 -7.58
C GLU A 100 6.60 12.41 -6.35
N VAL A 101 6.74 11.79 -5.17
CA VAL A 101 6.19 12.30 -3.91
C VAL A 101 7.05 13.44 -3.33
N GLY A 102 8.34 13.52 -3.73
CA GLY A 102 9.31 14.50 -3.23
C GLY A 102 9.89 14.15 -1.85
N ARG A 103 9.62 12.96 -1.33
CA ARG A 103 10.13 12.44 -0.06
C ARG A 103 10.01 10.91 -0.02
N LYS A 104 10.71 10.25 0.90
CA LYS A 104 10.55 8.81 1.16
C LYS A 104 9.19 8.56 1.84
N PRO A 105 8.25 7.80 1.24
CA PRO A 105 7.07 7.28 1.93
C PRO A 105 7.47 6.28 3.02
N HIS A 106 6.63 6.07 4.03
CA HIS A 106 6.82 4.95 4.94
C HIS A 106 6.57 3.64 4.21
N PHE A 107 7.62 2.81 4.06
CA PHE A 107 7.64 1.65 3.19
C PHE A 107 7.45 0.35 3.97
N ILE A 108 6.38 -0.36 3.68
CA ILE A 108 5.93 -1.56 4.40
C ILE A 108 5.99 -2.75 3.45
N TYR A 109 6.66 -3.83 3.86
CA TYR A 109 6.62 -5.12 3.16
C TYR A 109 5.56 -6.02 3.78
N LEU A 110 4.59 -6.45 2.96
CA LEU A 110 3.53 -7.36 3.39
C LEU A 110 4.07 -8.80 3.39
N SER A 111 4.48 -9.28 4.55
CA SER A 111 5.12 -10.57 4.74
C SER A 111 4.40 -11.42 5.80
N PRO A 112 4.31 -12.76 5.63
CA PRO A 112 3.81 -13.66 6.65
C PRO A 112 4.72 -13.72 7.90
N GLN A 113 5.96 -13.26 7.81
CA GLN A 113 6.91 -13.18 8.92
C GLN A 113 6.78 -11.89 9.72
N GLY A 114 6.03 -10.91 9.21
CA GLY A 114 5.80 -9.62 9.84
C GLY A 114 4.91 -9.71 11.08
N LYS A 115 4.82 -8.60 11.80
CA LYS A 115 3.91 -8.48 12.93
C LYS A 115 2.46 -8.43 12.45
N VAL A 116 1.55 -9.03 13.21
CA VAL A 116 0.12 -8.98 12.91
C VAL A 116 -0.38 -7.54 12.93
N LEU A 117 -1.08 -7.14 11.86
CA LEU A 117 -1.70 -5.83 11.78
C LEU A 117 -2.85 -5.71 12.79
N THR A 118 -2.64 -4.93 13.85
CA THR A 118 -3.63 -4.65 14.88
C THR A 118 -4.36 -3.34 14.60
N GLN A 119 -5.54 -3.14 15.22
CA GLN A 119 -6.28 -1.89 15.11
C GLN A 119 -5.48 -0.67 15.62
N ASN A 120 -4.64 -0.83 16.62
CA ASN A 120 -3.76 0.24 17.09
C ASN A 120 -2.73 0.60 16.02
N ARG A 121 -2.10 -0.42 15.39
CA ARG A 121 -1.16 -0.16 14.30
C ARG A 121 -1.81 0.51 13.09
N VAL A 122 -3.04 0.13 12.76
CA VAL A 122 -3.81 0.80 11.68
C VAL A 122 -4.01 2.29 11.99
N ARG A 123 -4.32 2.65 13.25
CA ARG A 123 -4.46 4.05 13.64
C ARG A 123 -3.16 4.83 13.53
N GLU A 124 -2.05 4.22 13.95
CA GLU A 124 -0.71 4.83 13.80
C GLU A 124 -0.35 5.02 12.32
N LEU A 125 -0.60 4.02 11.48
CA LEU A 125 -0.36 4.12 10.04
C LEU A 125 -1.24 5.18 9.37
N ALA A 126 -2.44 5.42 9.87
CA ALA A 126 -3.33 6.45 9.36
C ALA A 126 -2.85 7.90 9.63
N GLU A 127 -1.83 8.08 10.47
CA GLU A 127 -1.20 9.39 10.70
C GLU A 127 -0.17 9.75 9.61
N TYR A 128 0.28 8.77 8.82
CA TYR A 128 1.20 9.04 7.71
C TYR A 128 0.47 9.69 6.54
N GLU A 129 1.11 10.68 5.93
CA GLU A 129 0.58 11.30 4.70
C GLU A 129 0.78 10.40 3.48
N ASN A 130 1.88 9.63 3.46
CA ASN A 130 2.23 8.74 2.36
C ASN A 130 2.72 7.39 2.88
N LEU A 131 2.07 6.33 2.42
CA LEU A 131 2.51 4.95 2.62
C LEU A 131 2.89 4.34 1.28
N ALA A 132 3.86 3.44 1.30
CA ALA A 132 4.15 2.53 0.20
C ALA A 132 4.03 1.09 0.71
N LEU A 133 3.30 0.25 0.00
CA LEU A 133 3.10 -1.16 0.33
C LEU A 133 3.78 -2.02 -0.72
N LEU A 134 4.72 -2.88 -0.32
CA LEU A 134 5.31 -3.88 -1.20
C LEU A 134 4.55 -5.19 -1.07
N CYS A 135 3.90 -5.59 -2.15
CA CYS A 135 3.25 -6.89 -2.27
C CYS A 135 4.23 -7.87 -2.90
N GLY A 136 4.81 -8.74 -2.08
CA GLY A 136 5.71 -9.79 -2.52
C GLY A 136 5.01 -10.86 -3.36
N HIS A 137 5.80 -11.60 -4.12
CA HIS A 137 5.40 -12.76 -4.92
C HIS A 137 6.50 -13.81 -4.90
N TYR A 138 6.25 -14.97 -5.52
CA TYR A 138 7.17 -16.11 -5.49
C TYR A 138 7.48 -16.59 -4.06
N GLU A 139 8.72 -17.01 -3.77
CA GLU A 139 9.15 -17.42 -2.42
C GLU A 139 9.49 -16.23 -1.50
N GLY A 140 9.41 -15.00 -2.03
CA GLY A 140 9.65 -13.77 -1.30
C GLY A 140 10.44 -12.74 -2.09
N VAL A 141 10.98 -11.79 -1.35
CA VAL A 141 11.76 -10.66 -1.86
C VAL A 141 13.22 -10.83 -1.43
N ASP A 142 14.16 -10.40 -2.27
CA ASP A 142 15.59 -10.40 -1.92
C ASP A 142 15.82 -9.58 -0.64
N GLU A 143 16.57 -10.17 0.32
CA GLU A 143 16.76 -9.59 1.66
C GLU A 143 17.35 -8.17 1.63
N ARG A 144 18.16 -7.84 0.63
CA ARG A 144 18.71 -6.49 0.46
C ARG A 144 17.64 -5.41 0.30
N VAL A 145 16.48 -5.75 -0.28
CA VAL A 145 15.34 -4.82 -0.36
C VAL A 145 14.78 -4.53 1.03
N ILE A 146 14.69 -5.59 1.86
CA ILE A 146 14.16 -5.47 3.22
C ILE A 146 15.11 -4.64 4.08
N GLU A 147 16.40 -4.95 4.05
CA GLU A 147 17.42 -4.28 4.86
C GLU A 147 17.62 -2.81 4.50
N GLU A 148 17.54 -2.45 3.21
CA GLU A 148 17.91 -1.11 2.74
C GLU A 148 16.72 -0.17 2.52
N LEU A 149 15.55 -0.70 2.18
CA LEU A 149 14.42 0.12 1.75
C LEU A 149 13.24 0.09 2.72
N VAL A 150 12.93 -1.09 3.27
CA VAL A 150 11.72 -1.33 4.06
C VAL A 150 11.87 -0.74 5.48
N ASP A 151 10.83 -0.05 5.93
CA ASP A 151 10.78 0.50 7.29
C ASP A 151 10.06 -0.46 8.26
N GLU A 152 9.17 -1.33 7.73
CA GLU A 152 8.38 -2.29 8.53
C GLU A 152 7.96 -3.51 7.70
#